data_1789965babcef2cafd4ee702738091e8
#
_entry.id   1789965babcef2cafd4ee702738091e8
#
_cell.length_a   1.000
_cell.length_b   1.000
_cell.length_c   1.000
_cell.angle_alpha   90.00
_cell.angle_beta   90.00
_cell.angle_gamma   90.00
#
_symmetry.space_group_name_H-M   'P 1'
#
loop_
_entity.id
_entity.type
_entity.pdbx_description
1 polymer ?
#
loop_
_entity_poly.entity_id
_entity_poly.type
_entity_poly.pdbx_seq_one_letter_code
_entity_poly.pdbx_strand_id
1 'polypeptide(L)'
;SYTRHLSKLRKSYRFLKPEAESDEVNVYIEAVEVLYGRYDLIPYARDAKRQKQITGLPAKSYPRYRDLLELVNEMISEILSKTYTEQEKVLIDRKLINLDRVKDQLRILVDTYGYLFDGYTSINNLMDVKVVSYNVTALKDMDSSIFDLQLFNILCISWDESITNGSIMKTLWESEKIALEDVTHTLLLVDESHRWVNAQKLFALELLGIYLREGPKYFTGLWLATQSIRDYVPDGSTKEGEKQLKTIFELAQYKFIFHQDSNVLPIIDRVFNNVLTYSQKEKI
;
A
#
# COMPACT_ATOMS: atom_id res chain seq x y z
N SER A 1 -3.41 13.66 -4.31
CA SER A 1 -3.31 14.16 -5.70
C SER A 1 -3.39 13.01 -6.69
N TYR A 2 -3.77 13.30 -7.93
CA TYR A 2 -3.87 12.31 -9.02
C TYR A 2 -2.55 11.55 -9.25
N THR A 3 -1.43 12.28 -9.30
CA THR A 3 -0.09 11.69 -9.45
C THR A 3 0.24 10.70 -8.32
N ARG A 4 -0.14 11.01 -7.07
CA ARG A 4 0.05 10.10 -5.94
C ARG A 4 -0.79 8.84 -6.08
N HIS A 5 -2.01 8.96 -6.61
CA HIS A 5 -2.88 7.82 -6.90
C HIS A 5 -2.26 6.90 -7.97
N LEU A 6 -1.79 7.46 -9.10
CA LEU A 6 -1.08 6.66 -10.11
C LEU A 6 0.18 5.98 -9.55
N SER A 7 0.92 6.65 -8.66
CA SER A 7 2.05 6.04 -7.96
C SER A 7 1.63 4.86 -7.07
N LYS A 8 0.47 4.95 -6.40
CA LYS A 8 -0.09 3.81 -5.64
C LYS A 8 -0.44 2.65 -6.58
N LEU A 9 -1.07 2.92 -7.73
CA LEU A 9 -1.40 1.88 -8.70
C LEU A 9 -0.17 1.19 -9.29
N ARG A 10 0.93 1.93 -9.55
CA ARG A 10 2.23 1.34 -9.93
C ARG A 10 2.75 0.38 -8.88
N LYS A 11 2.67 0.76 -7.61
CA LYS A 11 3.08 -0.10 -6.50
C LYS A 11 2.16 -1.32 -6.39
N SER A 12 0.85 -1.14 -6.45
CA SER A 12 -0.14 -2.24 -6.43
C SER A 12 0.15 -3.28 -7.51
N TYR A 13 0.45 -2.85 -8.73
CA TYR A 13 0.79 -3.76 -9.83
C TYR A 13 2.05 -4.58 -9.54
N ARG A 14 3.07 -3.96 -8.94
CA ARG A 14 4.30 -4.65 -8.55
C ARG A 14 4.13 -5.62 -7.39
N PHE A 15 3.10 -5.45 -6.54
CA PHE A 15 2.76 -6.48 -5.55
C PHE A 15 2.17 -7.72 -6.19
N LEU A 16 1.36 -7.55 -7.22
CA LEU A 16 0.83 -8.67 -8.00
C LEU A 16 1.92 -9.39 -8.78
N LYS A 17 2.89 -8.63 -9.31
CA LYS A 17 3.96 -9.15 -10.16
C LYS A 17 5.28 -8.43 -9.82
N PRO A 18 6.02 -8.93 -8.80
CA PRO A 18 7.27 -8.30 -8.35
C PRO A 18 8.34 -8.19 -9.45
N GLU A 19 8.36 -9.14 -10.39
CA GLU A 19 9.28 -9.21 -11.51
C GLU A 19 8.86 -8.33 -12.72
N ALA A 20 7.75 -7.58 -12.61
CA ALA A 20 7.28 -6.73 -13.71
C ALA A 20 8.32 -5.68 -14.11
N GLU A 21 8.66 -5.68 -15.39
CA GLU A 21 9.56 -4.68 -15.97
C GLU A 21 8.89 -3.29 -16.00
N SER A 22 9.72 -2.25 -16.04
CA SER A 22 9.22 -0.86 -16.04
C SER A 22 8.31 -0.56 -17.24
N ASP A 23 8.57 -1.17 -18.40
CA ASP A 23 7.75 -0.97 -19.59
C ASP A 23 6.36 -1.60 -19.44
N GLU A 24 6.27 -2.79 -18.85
CA GLU A 24 5.00 -3.43 -18.54
C GLU A 24 4.16 -2.58 -17.59
N VAL A 25 4.79 -2.08 -16.51
CA VAL A 25 4.12 -1.19 -15.55
C VAL A 25 3.69 0.13 -16.20
N ASN A 26 4.47 0.67 -17.14
CA ASN A 26 4.10 1.88 -17.88
C ASN A 26 2.88 1.64 -18.78
N VAL A 27 2.82 0.49 -19.47
CA VAL A 27 1.67 0.11 -20.30
C VAL A 27 0.41 -0.07 -19.44
N TYR A 28 0.53 -0.68 -18.25
CA TYR A 28 -0.57 -0.75 -17.28
C TYR A 28 -1.10 0.64 -16.90
N ILE A 29 -0.21 1.58 -16.56
CA ILE A 29 -0.62 2.94 -16.19
C ILE A 29 -1.20 3.70 -17.40
N GLU A 30 -0.66 3.51 -18.61
CA GLU A 30 -1.25 4.08 -19.83
C GLU A 30 -2.71 3.62 -19.99
N ALA A 31 -2.96 2.33 -19.83
CA ALA A 31 -4.33 1.80 -19.90
C ALA A 31 -5.23 2.39 -18.81
N VAL A 32 -4.73 2.53 -17.58
CA VAL A 32 -5.48 3.19 -16.48
C VAL A 32 -5.81 4.65 -16.82
N GLU A 33 -4.87 5.41 -17.37
CA GLU A 33 -5.10 6.81 -17.74
C GLU A 33 -6.11 6.95 -18.87
N VAL A 34 -6.07 6.05 -19.87
CA VAL A 34 -7.10 5.99 -20.93
C VAL A 34 -8.46 5.67 -20.34
N LEU A 35 -8.57 4.71 -19.43
CA LEU A 35 -9.81 4.35 -18.74
C LEU A 35 -10.36 5.53 -17.93
N TYR A 36 -9.49 6.20 -17.16
CA TYR A 36 -9.88 7.37 -16.38
C TYR A 36 -10.35 8.53 -17.27
N GLY A 37 -9.77 8.66 -18.47
CA GLY A 37 -10.27 9.59 -19.48
C GLY A 37 -11.72 9.29 -19.90
N ARG A 38 -12.06 8.01 -20.12
CA ARG A 38 -13.42 7.57 -20.46
C ARG A 38 -14.43 7.83 -19.33
N TYR A 39 -13.98 7.73 -18.07
CA TYR A 39 -14.80 7.99 -16.88
C TYR A 39 -14.75 9.45 -16.42
N ASP A 40 -14.07 10.31 -17.17
CA ASP A 40 -13.93 11.74 -16.86
C ASP A 40 -13.30 12.00 -15.48
N LEU A 41 -12.30 11.17 -15.11
CA LEU A 41 -11.59 11.20 -13.84
C LEU A 41 -10.18 11.83 -13.92
N ILE A 42 -9.79 12.40 -15.07
CA ILE A 42 -8.51 13.09 -15.22
C ILE A 42 -8.69 14.56 -14.82
N PRO A 43 -7.92 15.05 -13.84
CA PRO A 43 -7.96 16.47 -13.51
C PRO A 43 -7.30 17.28 -14.63
N TYR A 44 -7.93 18.37 -15.06
CA TYR A 44 -7.36 19.26 -16.06
C TYR A 44 -6.10 19.95 -15.51
N ALA A 45 -4.94 19.51 -15.97
CA ALA A 45 -3.63 19.98 -15.48
C ALA A 45 -3.33 21.46 -15.84
N ARG A 46 -4.08 22.07 -16.77
CA ARG A 46 -3.77 23.40 -17.33
C ARG A 46 -4.61 24.56 -16.79
N ASP A 47 -5.68 24.29 -16.07
CA ASP A 47 -6.56 25.34 -15.55
C ASP A 47 -6.85 25.12 -14.06
N ALA A 48 -6.00 25.70 -13.20
CA ALA A 48 -6.13 25.61 -11.75
C ALA A 48 -7.49 26.15 -11.23
N LYS A 49 -8.19 26.96 -12.02
CA LYS A 49 -9.52 27.49 -11.69
C LYS A 49 -10.66 26.50 -11.97
N ARG A 50 -10.39 25.40 -12.68
CA ARG A 50 -11.36 24.37 -13.06
C ARG A 50 -10.90 22.97 -12.69
N GLN A 51 -10.21 22.81 -11.57
CA GLN A 51 -9.89 21.47 -11.08
C GLN A 51 -11.19 20.72 -10.80
N LYS A 52 -11.42 19.67 -11.58
CA LYS A 52 -12.55 18.78 -11.38
C LYS A 52 -12.36 17.96 -10.12
N GLN A 53 -13.39 17.88 -9.30
CA GLN A 53 -13.39 16.95 -8.17
C GLN A 53 -13.48 15.53 -8.72
N ILE A 54 -12.42 14.73 -8.48
CA ILE A 54 -12.32 13.33 -8.89
C ILE A 54 -12.30 12.39 -7.69
N THR A 55 -12.45 12.91 -6.48
CA THR A 55 -12.50 12.15 -5.22
C THR A 55 -13.81 12.41 -4.51
N GLY A 56 -14.28 11.43 -3.71
CA GLY A 56 -15.56 11.55 -2.99
C GLY A 56 -16.79 11.43 -3.89
N LEU A 57 -16.62 10.92 -5.11
CA LEU A 57 -17.74 10.61 -6.02
C LEU A 57 -18.42 9.30 -5.57
N PRO A 58 -19.69 9.05 -5.98
CA PRO A 58 -20.33 7.77 -5.76
C PRO A 58 -19.49 6.62 -6.28
N ALA A 59 -19.47 5.48 -5.58
CA ALA A 59 -18.62 4.33 -5.92
C ALA A 59 -18.76 3.89 -7.39
N LYS A 60 -19.96 3.95 -7.94
CA LYS A 60 -20.24 3.61 -9.36
C LYS A 60 -19.66 4.60 -10.39
N SER A 61 -19.15 5.74 -9.94
CA SER A 61 -18.47 6.70 -10.83
C SER A 61 -17.02 6.30 -11.12
N TYR A 62 -16.51 5.29 -10.43
CA TYR A 62 -15.15 4.78 -10.61
C TYR A 62 -15.17 3.48 -11.41
N PRO A 63 -14.18 3.27 -12.31
CA PRO A 63 -14.04 2.00 -13.02
C PRO A 63 -13.60 0.86 -12.10
N ARG A 64 -13.95 -0.36 -12.46
CA ARG A 64 -13.52 -1.59 -11.83
C ARG A 64 -12.34 -2.22 -12.59
N TYR A 65 -11.74 -3.25 -12.02
CA TYR A 65 -10.71 -4.02 -12.72
C TYR A 65 -11.25 -4.71 -13.99
N ARG A 66 -12.51 -5.11 -14.01
CA ARG A 66 -13.16 -5.66 -15.22
C ARG A 66 -13.22 -4.62 -16.35
N ASP A 67 -13.57 -3.40 -16.05
CA ASP A 67 -13.63 -2.32 -17.03
C ASP A 67 -12.23 -2.05 -17.63
N LEU A 68 -11.17 -2.18 -16.82
CA LEU A 68 -9.79 -2.07 -17.28
C LEU A 68 -9.37 -3.28 -18.15
N LEU A 69 -9.76 -4.50 -17.78
CA LEU A 69 -9.51 -5.70 -18.57
C LEU A 69 -10.18 -5.62 -19.94
N GLU A 70 -11.42 -5.13 -20.01
CA GLU A 70 -12.14 -4.91 -21.26
C GLU A 70 -11.42 -3.88 -22.14
N LEU A 71 -10.99 -2.75 -21.56
CA LEU A 71 -10.19 -1.75 -22.28
C LEU A 71 -8.88 -2.32 -22.83
N VAL A 72 -8.14 -3.10 -22.05
CA VAL A 72 -6.87 -3.72 -22.51
C VAL A 72 -7.13 -4.67 -23.68
N ASN A 73 -8.21 -5.44 -23.65
CA ASN A 73 -8.61 -6.28 -24.78
C ASN A 73 -8.97 -5.46 -26.04
N GLU A 74 -9.67 -4.32 -25.88
CA GLU A 74 -9.94 -3.38 -26.96
C GLU A 74 -8.64 -2.82 -27.56
N MET A 75 -7.69 -2.38 -26.70
CA MET A 75 -6.39 -1.86 -27.15
C MET A 75 -5.60 -2.89 -27.95
N ILE A 76 -5.56 -4.15 -27.51
CA ILE A 76 -4.93 -5.27 -28.25
C ILE A 76 -5.61 -5.45 -29.60
N SER A 77 -6.94 -5.53 -29.63
CA SER A 77 -7.72 -5.73 -30.85
C SER A 77 -7.52 -4.59 -31.85
N GLU A 78 -7.49 -3.36 -31.37
CA GLU A 78 -7.23 -2.17 -32.20
C GLU A 78 -5.84 -2.22 -32.84
N ILE A 79 -4.81 -2.59 -32.07
CA ILE A 79 -3.45 -2.72 -32.59
C ILE A 79 -3.38 -3.82 -33.65
N LEU A 80 -3.99 -4.98 -33.40
CA LEU A 80 -3.97 -6.12 -34.35
C LEU A 80 -4.77 -5.84 -35.63
N SER A 81 -5.73 -4.91 -35.62
CA SER A 81 -6.51 -4.53 -36.79
C SER A 81 -5.80 -3.58 -37.76
N LYS A 82 -4.67 -2.98 -37.36
CA LYS A 82 -3.91 -2.01 -38.14
C LYS A 82 -2.75 -2.65 -38.86
N THR A 83 -2.37 -2.05 -39.99
CA THR A 83 -1.15 -2.44 -40.75
C THR A 83 -0.02 -1.50 -40.35
N TYR A 84 1.17 -2.06 -40.11
CA TYR A 84 2.36 -1.33 -39.66
C TYR A 84 3.52 -1.55 -40.63
N THR A 85 4.39 -0.57 -40.74
CA THR A 85 5.69 -0.69 -41.43
C THR A 85 6.62 -1.61 -40.64
N GLU A 86 7.67 -2.15 -41.31
CA GLU A 86 8.64 -3.03 -40.63
C GLU A 86 9.34 -2.35 -39.45
N GLN A 87 9.57 -1.02 -39.53
CA GLN A 87 10.17 -0.27 -38.42
C GLN A 87 9.24 -0.10 -37.23
N GLU A 88 7.95 0.05 -37.48
CA GLU A 88 6.93 0.17 -36.43
C GLU A 88 6.65 -1.16 -35.76
N LYS A 89 6.74 -2.28 -36.49
CA LYS A 89 6.44 -3.62 -35.98
C LYS A 89 7.20 -3.95 -34.70
N VAL A 90 8.47 -3.65 -34.63
CA VAL A 90 9.32 -3.94 -33.44
C VAL A 90 8.77 -3.26 -32.18
N LEU A 91 8.33 -1.99 -32.28
CA LEU A 91 7.76 -1.24 -31.15
C LEU A 91 6.36 -1.75 -30.82
N ILE A 92 5.58 -2.08 -31.85
CA ILE A 92 4.23 -2.59 -31.68
C ILE A 92 4.23 -3.98 -31.04
N ASP A 93 5.10 -4.89 -31.49
CA ASP A 93 5.25 -6.22 -30.91
C ASP A 93 5.62 -6.14 -29.41
N ARG A 94 6.55 -5.24 -29.05
CA ARG A 94 6.91 -4.99 -27.65
C ARG A 94 5.70 -4.49 -26.83
N LYS A 95 4.92 -3.57 -27.39
CA LYS A 95 3.71 -3.06 -26.75
C LYS A 95 2.65 -4.14 -26.57
N LEU A 96 2.43 -4.98 -27.59
CA LEU A 96 1.51 -6.11 -27.53
C LEU A 96 1.90 -7.12 -26.47
N ILE A 97 3.18 -7.49 -26.38
CA ILE A 97 3.67 -8.40 -25.34
C ILE A 97 3.37 -7.83 -23.93
N ASN A 98 3.62 -6.55 -23.72
CA ASN A 98 3.34 -5.93 -22.42
C ASN A 98 1.83 -5.81 -22.12
N LEU A 99 1.00 -5.51 -23.13
CA LEU A 99 -0.45 -5.50 -22.98
C LEU A 99 -0.99 -6.90 -22.64
N ASP A 100 -0.46 -7.95 -23.28
CA ASP A 100 -0.85 -9.32 -23.00
C ASP A 100 -0.48 -9.75 -21.58
N ARG A 101 0.72 -9.38 -21.11
CA ARG A 101 1.15 -9.58 -19.72
C ARG A 101 0.25 -8.84 -18.72
N VAL A 102 -0.13 -7.60 -19.03
CA VAL A 102 -1.06 -6.80 -18.20
C VAL A 102 -2.44 -7.47 -18.17
N LYS A 103 -2.94 -7.91 -19.33
CA LYS A 103 -4.21 -8.65 -19.45
C LYS A 103 -4.24 -9.88 -18.55
N ASP A 104 -3.16 -10.68 -18.56
CA ASP A 104 -3.09 -11.89 -17.75
C ASP A 104 -3.15 -11.59 -16.25
N GLN A 105 -2.45 -10.53 -15.78
CA GLN A 105 -2.56 -10.10 -14.38
C GLN A 105 -3.97 -9.61 -14.03
N LEU A 106 -4.61 -8.85 -14.91
CA LEU A 106 -5.98 -8.37 -14.69
C LEU A 106 -6.99 -9.53 -14.66
N ARG A 107 -6.80 -10.57 -15.48
CA ARG A 107 -7.64 -11.79 -15.46
C ARG A 107 -7.55 -12.51 -14.12
N ILE A 108 -6.37 -12.60 -13.51
CA ILE A 108 -6.22 -13.17 -12.16
C ILE A 108 -7.09 -12.39 -11.16
N LEU A 109 -7.05 -11.05 -11.20
CA LEU A 109 -7.85 -10.22 -10.30
C LEU A 109 -9.35 -10.31 -10.54
N VAL A 110 -9.77 -10.46 -11.81
CA VAL A 110 -11.20 -10.47 -12.20
C VAL A 110 -11.80 -11.87 -12.11
N ASP A 111 -11.10 -12.89 -12.63
CA ASP A 111 -11.66 -14.23 -12.78
C ASP A 111 -11.41 -15.10 -11.54
N THR A 112 -10.22 -14.99 -10.92
CA THR A 112 -9.87 -15.81 -9.75
C THR A 112 -10.25 -15.11 -8.44
N TYR A 113 -9.93 -13.82 -8.31
CA TYR A 113 -10.14 -13.03 -7.09
C TYR A 113 -11.19 -11.93 -7.24
N GLY A 114 -12.14 -12.10 -8.19
CA GLY A 114 -13.16 -11.10 -8.49
C GLY A 114 -14.02 -10.71 -7.30
N TYR A 115 -14.26 -11.62 -6.37
CA TYR A 115 -14.97 -11.33 -5.13
C TYR A 115 -14.24 -10.34 -4.20
N LEU A 116 -12.91 -10.17 -4.36
CA LEU A 116 -12.11 -9.20 -3.62
C LEU A 116 -11.89 -7.89 -4.41
N PHE A 117 -11.72 -7.99 -5.73
CA PHE A 117 -11.20 -6.88 -6.53
C PHE A 117 -12.18 -6.36 -7.59
N ASP A 118 -13.13 -7.17 -8.07
CA ASP A 118 -14.03 -6.76 -9.17
C ASP A 118 -15.39 -6.29 -8.64
N GLY A 119 -15.35 -5.37 -7.67
CA GLY A 119 -16.53 -4.78 -7.07
C GLY A 119 -16.41 -3.26 -6.91
N TYR A 120 -17.53 -2.61 -6.67
CA TYR A 120 -17.51 -1.24 -6.20
C TYR A 120 -17.17 -1.22 -4.70
N THR A 121 -16.38 -0.24 -4.29
CA THR A 121 -16.02 -0.07 -2.87
C THR A 121 -17.28 0.01 -2.01
N SER A 122 -17.42 -0.93 -1.10
CA SER A 122 -18.51 -0.97 -0.11
C SER A 122 -18.13 -0.35 1.24
N ILE A 123 -16.86 0.03 1.41
CA ILE A 123 -16.38 0.68 2.62
C ILE A 123 -16.90 2.11 2.61
N ASN A 124 -17.76 2.42 3.58
CA ASN A 124 -18.24 3.78 3.80
C ASN A 124 -17.11 4.69 4.30
N ASN A 125 -17.35 6.00 4.29
CA ASN A 125 -16.46 6.97 4.92
C ASN A 125 -16.21 6.56 6.39
N LEU A 126 -14.95 6.36 6.74
CA LEU A 126 -14.54 5.92 8.08
C LEU A 126 -14.33 7.10 9.05
N MET A 127 -14.44 8.33 8.58
CA MET A 127 -14.18 9.54 9.39
C MET A 127 -15.05 9.64 10.65
N ASP A 128 -16.27 9.11 10.61
CA ASP A 128 -17.20 9.11 11.74
C ASP A 128 -17.13 7.83 12.59
N VAL A 129 -16.24 6.89 12.22
CA VAL A 129 -16.11 5.60 12.88
C VAL A 129 -14.94 5.63 13.86
N LYS A 130 -15.23 5.46 15.15
CA LYS A 130 -14.19 5.49 16.20
C LYS A 130 -13.26 4.28 16.20
N VAL A 131 -13.76 3.12 15.82
CA VAL A 131 -13.01 1.86 15.80
C VAL A 131 -13.33 1.08 14.54
N VAL A 132 -12.29 0.76 13.78
CA VAL A 132 -12.36 -0.07 12.57
C VAL A 132 -11.50 -1.30 12.78
N SER A 133 -12.04 -2.49 12.52
CA SER A 133 -11.29 -3.74 12.57
C SER A 133 -11.28 -4.39 11.19
N TYR A 134 -10.08 -4.68 10.68
CA TYR A 134 -9.89 -5.42 9.44
C TYR A 134 -9.58 -6.88 9.75
N ASN A 135 -10.52 -7.77 9.48
CA ASN A 135 -10.26 -9.21 9.61
C ASN A 135 -9.59 -9.74 8.35
N VAL A 136 -8.29 -10.03 8.45
CA VAL A 136 -7.47 -10.54 7.33
C VAL A 136 -7.26 -12.06 7.39
N THR A 137 -8.00 -12.77 8.25
CA THR A 137 -7.81 -14.21 8.46
C THR A 137 -7.99 -15.01 7.16
N ALA A 138 -9.02 -14.69 6.38
CA ALA A 138 -9.28 -15.36 5.10
C ALA A 138 -8.21 -15.13 4.03
N LEU A 139 -7.39 -14.08 4.18
CA LEU A 139 -6.28 -13.80 3.23
C LEU A 139 -5.06 -14.69 3.47
N LYS A 140 -4.97 -15.38 4.62
CA LYS A 140 -3.78 -16.17 4.98
C LYS A 140 -3.56 -17.40 4.08
N ASP A 141 -4.65 -17.91 3.52
CA ASP A 141 -4.64 -19.10 2.67
C ASP A 141 -4.57 -18.76 1.17
N MET A 142 -4.45 -17.47 0.85
CA MET A 142 -4.31 -16.98 -0.53
C MET A 142 -2.84 -16.84 -0.93
N ASP A 143 -2.61 -16.63 -2.22
CA ASP A 143 -1.30 -16.28 -2.73
C ASP A 143 -0.72 -15.09 -1.98
N SER A 144 0.57 -15.13 -1.65
CA SER A 144 1.24 -14.09 -0.89
C SER A 144 1.15 -12.71 -1.55
N SER A 145 1.14 -12.64 -2.88
CA SER A 145 0.96 -11.40 -3.64
C SER A 145 -0.41 -10.76 -3.42
N ILE A 146 -1.46 -11.58 -3.32
CA ILE A 146 -2.84 -11.14 -3.03
C ILE A 146 -2.95 -10.64 -1.60
N PHE A 147 -2.38 -11.40 -0.64
CA PHE A 147 -2.29 -10.98 0.75
C PHE A 147 -1.58 -9.62 0.87
N ASP A 148 -0.40 -9.49 0.26
CA ASP A 148 0.41 -8.27 0.31
C ASP A 148 -0.28 -7.08 -0.36
N LEU A 149 -0.97 -7.30 -1.48
CA LEU A 149 -1.76 -6.27 -2.15
C LEU A 149 -2.90 -5.75 -1.27
N GLN A 150 -3.65 -6.65 -0.61
CA GLN A 150 -4.74 -6.24 0.27
C GLN A 150 -4.23 -5.49 1.51
N LEU A 151 -3.13 -5.92 2.09
CA LEU A 151 -2.51 -5.19 3.19
C LEU A 151 -2.03 -3.80 2.76
N PHE A 152 -1.43 -3.70 1.58
CA PHE A 152 -1.06 -2.41 1.01
C PHE A 152 -2.28 -1.49 0.86
N ASN A 153 -3.41 -2.01 0.39
CA ASN A 153 -4.65 -1.25 0.27
C ASN A 153 -5.15 -0.77 1.65
N ILE A 154 -5.19 -1.66 2.67
CA ILE A 154 -5.59 -1.32 4.04
C ILE A 154 -4.69 -0.22 4.61
N LEU A 155 -3.36 -0.37 4.47
CA LEU A 155 -2.41 0.64 4.95
C LEU A 155 -2.58 1.99 4.24
N CYS A 156 -2.82 1.97 2.92
CA CYS A 156 -3.07 3.19 2.17
C CYS A 156 -4.35 3.90 2.62
N ILE A 157 -5.44 3.15 2.86
CA ILE A 157 -6.69 3.70 3.37
C ILE A 157 -6.47 4.27 4.77
N SER A 158 -5.90 3.50 5.68
CA SER A 158 -5.63 3.94 7.06
C SER A 158 -4.73 5.19 7.10
N TRP A 159 -3.73 5.27 6.21
CA TRP A 159 -2.87 6.44 6.11
C TRP A 159 -3.61 7.67 5.58
N ASP A 160 -4.42 7.53 4.54
CA ASP A 160 -5.17 8.65 3.98
C ASP A 160 -6.20 9.20 4.98
N GLU A 161 -6.89 8.33 5.73
CA GLU A 161 -7.80 8.70 6.82
C GLU A 161 -7.06 9.42 7.95
N SER A 162 -5.91 8.89 8.36
CA SER A 162 -5.08 9.49 9.40
C SER A 162 -4.62 10.92 9.03
N ILE A 163 -4.14 11.11 7.80
CA ILE A 163 -3.74 12.43 7.32
C ILE A 163 -4.94 13.39 7.27
N THR A 164 -6.10 12.92 6.82
CA THR A 164 -7.30 13.73 6.70
C THR A 164 -7.77 14.18 8.07
N ASN A 165 -7.94 13.25 9.02
CA ASN A 165 -8.30 13.57 10.40
C ASN A 165 -7.26 14.53 11.04
N GLY A 166 -5.99 14.16 10.95
CA GLY A 166 -4.91 14.94 11.56
C GLY A 166 -4.79 16.35 10.99
N SER A 167 -5.05 16.55 9.69
CA SER A 167 -5.06 17.88 9.08
C SER A 167 -6.21 18.74 9.60
N ILE A 168 -7.40 18.15 9.78
CA ILE A 168 -8.55 18.82 10.38
C ILE A 168 -8.25 19.21 11.83
N MET A 169 -7.81 18.24 12.63
CA MET A 169 -7.50 18.45 14.05
C MET A 169 -6.41 19.50 14.22
N LYS A 170 -5.35 19.47 13.41
CA LYS A 170 -4.28 20.45 13.43
C LYS A 170 -4.80 21.85 13.13
N THR A 171 -5.66 22.02 12.13
CA THR A 171 -6.26 23.32 11.79
C THR A 171 -7.11 23.84 12.94
N LEU A 172 -7.90 22.99 13.60
CA LEU A 172 -8.74 23.36 14.73
C LEU A 172 -7.89 23.78 15.94
N TRP A 173 -6.84 23.04 16.25
CA TRP A 173 -5.93 23.33 17.36
C TRP A 173 -5.11 24.61 17.10
N GLU A 174 -4.48 24.73 15.93
CA GLU A 174 -3.69 25.94 15.59
C GLU A 174 -4.54 27.22 15.50
N SER A 175 -5.85 27.09 15.24
CA SER A 175 -6.80 28.21 15.28
C SER A 175 -7.46 28.41 16.64
N GLU A 176 -6.96 27.75 17.69
CA GLU A 176 -7.44 27.83 19.08
C GLU A 176 -8.94 27.49 19.27
N LYS A 177 -9.51 26.70 18.32
CA LYS A 177 -10.91 26.24 18.40
C LYS A 177 -11.09 25.03 19.29
N ILE A 178 -10.04 24.25 19.51
CA ILE A 178 -10.01 23.12 20.43
C ILE A 178 -8.71 23.16 21.25
N ALA A 179 -8.73 22.62 22.46
CA ALA A 179 -7.54 22.39 23.27
C ALA A 179 -6.76 21.16 22.78
N LEU A 180 -5.51 21.01 23.17
CA LEU A 180 -4.68 19.87 22.74
C LEU A 180 -5.25 18.52 23.23
N GLU A 181 -5.84 18.51 24.44
CA GLU A 181 -6.50 17.36 25.04
C GLU A 181 -7.76 16.89 24.30
N ASP A 182 -8.37 17.80 23.50
CA ASP A 182 -9.56 17.50 22.71
C ASP A 182 -9.22 17.01 21.30
N VAL A 183 -7.94 16.99 20.95
CA VAL A 183 -7.49 16.50 19.63
C VAL A 183 -7.76 15.01 19.50
N THR A 184 -8.52 14.62 18.47
CA THR A 184 -8.73 13.22 18.15
C THR A 184 -7.49 12.62 17.49
N HIS A 185 -6.85 11.69 18.18
CA HIS A 185 -5.70 10.94 17.68
C HIS A 185 -6.14 9.69 16.91
N THR A 186 -5.37 9.33 15.90
CA THR A 186 -5.55 8.05 15.19
C THR A 186 -4.49 7.07 15.65
N LEU A 187 -4.87 5.84 15.97
CA LEU A 187 -3.96 4.75 16.30
C LEU A 187 -4.18 3.58 15.35
N LEU A 188 -3.14 3.21 14.61
CA LEU A 188 -3.11 1.96 13.86
C LEU A 188 -2.46 0.88 14.74
N LEU A 189 -3.27 -0.09 15.17
CA LEU A 189 -2.81 -1.25 15.92
C LEU A 189 -2.74 -2.46 14.99
N VAL A 190 -1.59 -3.12 14.98
CA VAL A 190 -1.32 -4.27 14.13
C VAL A 190 -0.87 -5.43 14.98
N ASP A 191 -1.77 -6.39 15.14
CA ASP A 191 -1.47 -7.67 15.78
C ASP A 191 -0.83 -8.64 14.79
N GLU A 192 0.03 -9.53 15.27
CA GLU A 192 0.81 -10.47 14.46
C GLU A 192 1.53 -9.76 13.30
N SER A 193 2.08 -8.60 13.60
CA SER A 193 2.62 -7.66 12.61
C SER A 193 3.77 -8.24 11.77
N HIS A 194 4.49 -9.25 12.26
CA HIS A 194 5.54 -9.95 11.52
C HIS A 194 5.07 -10.56 10.19
N ARG A 195 3.78 -10.85 10.05
CA ARG A 195 3.22 -11.44 8.82
C ARG A 195 3.33 -10.52 7.62
N TRP A 196 3.41 -9.23 7.86
CA TRP A 196 3.46 -8.22 6.81
C TRP A 196 4.54 -7.14 7.03
N VAL A 197 5.11 -7.06 8.23
CA VAL A 197 6.24 -6.20 8.56
C VAL A 197 7.41 -7.08 8.91
N ASN A 198 8.22 -7.46 7.94
CA ASN A 198 9.45 -8.21 8.16
C ASN A 198 10.52 -7.84 7.14
N ALA A 199 11.75 -8.29 7.36
CA ALA A 199 12.90 -7.92 6.55
C ALA A 199 12.84 -8.39 5.08
N GLN A 200 11.89 -9.23 4.70
CA GLN A 200 11.65 -9.63 3.30
C GLN A 200 10.62 -8.73 2.60
N LYS A 201 9.81 -7.95 3.34
CA LYS A 201 8.73 -7.13 2.82
C LYS A 201 9.10 -5.65 2.82
N LEU A 202 10.05 -5.28 1.96
CA LEU A 202 10.59 -3.92 1.87
C LEU A 202 9.50 -2.84 1.72
N PHE A 203 8.45 -3.12 0.95
CA PHE A 203 7.34 -2.19 0.74
C PHE A 203 6.62 -1.80 2.04
N ALA A 204 6.37 -2.79 2.91
CA ALA A 204 5.73 -2.54 4.20
C ALA A 204 6.63 -1.70 5.10
N LEU A 205 7.94 -2.02 5.12
CA LEU A 205 8.92 -1.25 5.87
C LEU A 205 9.03 0.20 5.39
N GLU A 206 9.04 0.43 4.07
CA GLU A 206 9.02 1.79 3.50
C GLU A 206 7.76 2.56 3.92
N LEU A 207 6.59 1.94 3.79
CA LEU A 207 5.32 2.58 4.11
C LEU A 207 5.21 2.90 5.60
N LEU A 208 5.60 1.96 6.47
CA LEU A 208 5.62 2.18 7.91
C LEU A 208 6.68 3.19 8.34
N GLY A 209 7.83 3.23 7.66
CA GLY A 209 8.82 4.28 7.87
C GLY A 209 8.26 5.67 7.62
N ILE A 210 7.43 5.84 6.58
CA ILE A 210 6.71 7.08 6.33
C ILE A 210 5.69 7.34 7.45
N TYR A 211 4.93 6.33 7.84
CA TYR A 211 3.91 6.43 8.89
C TYR A 211 4.53 6.89 10.22
N LEU A 212 5.66 6.31 10.62
CA LEU A 212 6.34 6.66 11.87
C LEU A 212 6.97 8.06 11.85
N ARG A 213 7.51 8.51 10.71
CA ARG A 213 8.14 9.83 10.59
C ARG A 213 7.13 10.97 10.44
N GLU A 214 6.08 10.74 9.67
CA GLU A 214 5.09 11.78 9.34
C GLU A 214 3.87 11.73 10.27
N GLY A 215 3.53 10.56 10.82
CA GLY A 215 2.37 10.33 11.67
C GLY A 215 2.23 11.31 12.82
N PRO A 216 3.29 11.60 13.60
CA PRO A 216 3.20 12.58 14.71
C PRO A 216 2.70 13.96 14.29
N LYS A 217 3.00 14.40 13.06
CA LYS A 217 2.52 15.68 12.51
C LYS A 217 1.00 15.71 12.29
N TYR A 218 0.39 14.52 12.24
CA TYR A 218 -1.03 14.30 12.02
C TYR A 218 -1.72 13.61 13.20
N PHE A 219 -1.13 13.69 14.40
CA PHE A 219 -1.64 13.08 15.63
C PHE A 219 -1.91 11.57 15.45
N THR A 220 -1.01 10.89 14.75
CA THR A 220 -1.16 9.48 14.41
C THR A 220 -0.07 8.65 15.04
N GLY A 221 -0.47 7.58 15.74
CA GLY A 221 0.40 6.56 16.32
C GLY A 221 0.33 5.22 15.59
N LEU A 222 1.39 4.43 15.72
CA LEU A 222 1.49 3.06 15.23
C LEU A 222 1.89 2.15 16.38
N TRP A 223 1.16 1.05 16.55
CA TRP A 223 1.45 0.01 17.52
C TRP A 223 1.57 -1.33 16.79
N LEU A 224 2.74 -1.94 16.86
CA LEU A 224 3.03 -3.26 16.29
C LEU A 224 3.17 -4.28 17.42
N ALA A 225 2.45 -5.39 17.34
CA ALA A 225 2.56 -6.51 18.25
C ALA A 225 2.98 -7.78 17.50
N THR A 226 3.79 -8.60 18.14
CA THR A 226 4.20 -9.92 17.65
C THR A 226 4.57 -10.83 18.82
N GLN A 227 4.48 -12.13 18.60
CA GLN A 227 4.85 -13.13 19.61
C GLN A 227 6.37 -13.28 19.72
N SER A 228 7.12 -13.14 18.62
CA SER A 228 8.57 -13.30 18.61
C SER A 228 9.24 -12.25 17.72
N ILE A 229 10.33 -11.67 18.19
CA ILE A 229 11.17 -10.76 17.41
C ILE A 229 11.85 -11.49 16.24
N ARG A 230 12.04 -12.79 16.32
CA ARG A 230 12.64 -13.63 15.27
C ARG A 230 11.84 -13.58 14.00
N ASP A 231 10.51 -13.47 14.11
CA ASP A 231 9.60 -13.50 12.96
C ASP A 231 9.72 -12.24 12.10
N TYR A 232 10.27 -11.16 12.64
CA TYR A 232 10.60 -9.98 11.85
C TYR A 232 11.84 -10.14 10.96
N VAL A 233 12.72 -11.12 11.28
CA VAL A 233 13.95 -11.39 10.53
C VAL A 233 13.96 -12.85 10.09
N PRO A 234 13.08 -13.27 9.18
CA PRO A 234 13.04 -14.64 8.69
C PRO A 234 14.33 -14.99 7.94
N ASP A 235 14.63 -16.29 7.86
CA ASP A 235 15.77 -16.78 7.13
C ASP A 235 15.73 -16.35 5.67
N GLY A 236 16.88 -15.96 5.11
CA GLY A 236 16.98 -15.42 3.74
C GLY A 236 16.65 -13.92 3.62
N SER A 237 16.49 -13.22 4.74
CA SER A 237 16.35 -11.76 4.73
C SER A 237 17.56 -11.07 4.11
N THR A 238 17.31 -10.01 3.33
CA THR A 238 18.37 -9.20 2.74
C THR A 238 18.96 -8.23 3.77
N LYS A 239 20.24 -7.86 3.59
CA LYS A 239 20.88 -6.81 4.42
C LYS A 239 20.11 -5.48 4.38
N GLU A 240 19.53 -5.13 3.23
CA GLU A 240 18.72 -3.93 3.09
C GLU A 240 17.43 -4.02 3.91
N GLY A 241 16.72 -5.16 3.85
CA GLY A 241 15.53 -5.39 4.66
C GLY A 241 15.80 -5.32 6.15
N GLU A 242 16.89 -5.94 6.61
CA GLU A 242 17.30 -5.84 8.02
C GLU A 242 17.63 -4.40 8.42
N LYS A 243 18.30 -3.64 7.57
CA LYS A 243 18.61 -2.23 7.83
C LYS A 243 17.34 -1.37 7.93
N GLN A 244 16.39 -1.57 7.03
CA GLN A 244 15.12 -0.84 7.08
C GLN A 244 14.31 -1.21 8.32
N LEU A 245 14.26 -2.50 8.67
CA LEU A 245 13.60 -2.96 9.88
C LEU A 245 14.21 -2.34 11.14
N LYS A 246 15.54 -2.28 11.25
CA LYS A 246 16.23 -1.57 12.34
C LYS A 246 15.77 -0.11 12.43
N THR A 247 15.66 0.57 11.31
CA THR A 247 15.18 1.95 11.28
C THR A 247 13.75 2.06 11.85
N ILE A 248 12.85 1.11 11.55
CA ILE A 248 11.51 1.07 12.14
C ILE A 248 11.58 0.96 13.66
N PHE A 249 12.42 0.04 14.17
CA PHE A 249 12.58 -0.11 15.62
C PHE A 249 13.25 1.10 16.30
N GLU A 250 14.19 1.77 15.63
CA GLU A 250 14.80 3.00 16.13
C GLU A 250 13.80 4.14 16.22
N LEU A 251 12.88 4.25 15.25
CA LEU A 251 11.82 5.27 15.24
C LEU A 251 10.74 5.02 16.29
N ALA A 252 10.56 3.78 16.76
CA ALA A 252 9.60 3.45 17.80
C ALA A 252 10.06 4.06 19.16
N GLN A 253 9.22 4.92 19.74
CA GLN A 253 9.52 5.58 21.02
C GLN A 253 9.47 4.61 22.20
N TYR A 254 8.53 3.69 22.19
CA TYR A 254 8.32 2.70 23.24
C TYR A 254 8.52 1.30 22.69
N LYS A 255 9.20 0.47 23.47
CA LYS A 255 9.46 -0.95 23.16
C LYS A 255 9.12 -1.77 24.38
N PHE A 256 8.11 -2.64 24.27
CA PHE A 256 7.69 -3.55 25.33
C PHE A 256 8.15 -4.93 24.91
N ILE A 257 9.11 -5.50 25.64
CA ILE A 257 9.65 -6.83 25.39
C ILE A 257 9.24 -7.69 26.58
N PHE A 258 8.42 -8.68 26.31
CA PHE A 258 8.01 -9.69 27.30
C PHE A 258 8.98 -10.86 27.24
N HIS A 259 8.78 -11.86 28.11
CA HIS A 259 9.62 -13.04 28.17
C HIS A 259 9.78 -13.71 26.80
N GLN A 260 11.02 -13.99 26.42
CA GLN A 260 11.40 -14.61 25.15
C GLN A 260 12.30 -15.83 25.42
N ASP A 261 12.31 -16.78 24.49
CA ASP A 261 13.26 -17.89 24.55
C ASP A 261 14.70 -17.38 24.40
N SER A 262 15.63 -17.98 25.11
CA SER A 262 17.04 -17.59 25.09
C SER A 262 17.70 -17.62 23.70
N ASN A 263 17.18 -18.43 22.77
CA ASN A 263 17.64 -18.50 21.38
C ASN A 263 17.31 -17.23 20.57
N VAL A 264 16.45 -16.37 21.07
CA VAL A 264 16.03 -15.09 20.42
C VAL A 264 16.95 -13.93 20.79
N LEU A 265 17.68 -14.02 21.91
CA LEU A 265 18.56 -12.96 22.40
C LEU A 265 19.58 -12.45 21.35
N PRO A 266 20.26 -13.31 20.54
CA PRO A 266 21.16 -12.82 19.51
C PRO A 266 20.46 -11.98 18.43
N ILE A 267 19.20 -12.26 18.15
CA ILE A 267 18.39 -11.50 17.17
C ILE A 267 18.01 -10.15 17.78
N ILE A 268 17.62 -10.13 19.05
CA ILE A 268 17.34 -8.89 19.80
C ILE A 268 18.58 -7.98 19.77
N ASP A 269 19.76 -8.51 20.05
CA ASP A 269 21.01 -7.76 20.00
C ASP A 269 21.29 -7.20 18.61
N ARG A 270 21.09 -8.01 17.58
CA ARG A 270 21.29 -7.61 16.19
C ARG A 270 20.30 -6.51 15.77
N VAL A 271 19.05 -6.64 16.16
CA VAL A 271 17.97 -5.73 15.75
C VAL A 271 18.03 -4.42 16.53
N PHE A 272 18.32 -4.47 17.83
CA PHE A 272 18.38 -3.29 18.69
C PHE A 272 19.82 -2.75 18.93
N ASN A 273 20.79 -3.15 18.10
CA ASN A 273 22.16 -2.64 18.17
C ASN A 273 22.82 -2.80 19.55
N ASN A 274 22.59 -3.92 20.25
CA ASN A 274 23.10 -4.20 21.60
C ASN A 274 22.73 -3.14 22.66
N VAL A 275 21.58 -2.49 22.55
CA VAL A 275 21.13 -1.45 23.50
C VAL A 275 20.76 -2.06 24.86
N LEU A 276 20.38 -3.34 24.91
CA LEU A 276 19.97 -4.01 26.14
C LEU A 276 21.18 -4.39 27.00
N THR A 277 21.13 -4.00 28.28
CA THR A 277 22.12 -4.42 29.28
C THR A 277 21.97 -5.90 29.61
N TYR A 278 23.01 -6.50 30.19
CA TYR A 278 22.98 -7.89 30.65
C TYR A 278 21.79 -8.17 31.59
N SER A 279 21.58 -7.30 32.58
CA SER A 279 20.45 -7.43 33.53
C SER A 279 19.08 -7.29 32.88
N GLN A 280 18.96 -6.56 31.76
CA GLN A 280 17.70 -6.48 31.01
C GLN A 280 17.48 -7.78 30.21
N LYS A 281 18.54 -8.36 29.66
CA LYS A 281 18.47 -9.63 28.92
C LYS A 281 18.08 -10.82 29.80
N GLU A 282 18.49 -10.82 31.07
CA GLU A 282 18.10 -11.86 32.04
C GLU A 282 16.62 -11.79 32.42
N LYS A 283 15.94 -10.68 32.18
CA LYS A 283 14.53 -10.48 32.50
C LYS A 283 13.58 -10.74 31.31
N ILE A 284 14.13 -10.88 30.14
CA ILE A 284 13.43 -11.13 28.87
C ILE A 284 13.46 -12.63 28.58
#